data_f739a4fcd684ccd95c28b1411a063eac
#
_entry.id   f739a4fcd684ccd95c28b1411a063eac
#
_cell.length_a   1.000
_cell.length_b   1.000
_cell.length_c   1.000
_cell.angle_alpha   90.00
_cell.angle_beta   90.00
_cell.angle_gamma   90.00
#
_symmetry.space_group_name_H-M   'P 1'
#
loop_
_entity.id
_entity.type
_entity.pdbx_description
1 polymer ?
#
loop_
_entity_poly.entity_id
_entity_poly.type
_entity_poly.pdbx_seq_one_letter_code
_entity_poly.pdbx_strand_id
1 'polypeptide(L)'
;MRLERRPVHFLVRELEGLLDQAREGLAQFVGADSMDLVFVPNSTTGVNTVLRSLTFSPGDELLVTNQEYNACRNALDFVAERSGARVVMANVPFPVHSADEVVAAVLEGVTPRTKLALIDHVVSQTGLIMPMERLVRELAERGIDTLVDGAHAPGMVPLNLKQLGAAYYTGNCHKWLCAPKGAGLLHVRGDKQNLIRPLVISHGANSARKDRSRFLIEFGWTGTWDPSAQLSVPESLRYVGSLAKGGWPEIMARNHELALAARKVLCAALGVSQPCPEEFVGSMAAVTLPEASPGEVPAAPFFEFPLQDRLRINHQIEVPIMPWPKRTTRLIRISAQLYNSLPQYELLAKALVEELARERSS
;
A
#
# COMPACT_ATOMS: atom_id res chain seq x y z
N MET A 1 -9.11 -18.07 22.15
CA MET A 1 -9.47 -18.85 23.36
C MET A 1 -8.81 -18.33 24.65
N ARG A 2 -7.51 -17.96 24.68
CA ARG A 2 -6.86 -17.41 25.91
C ARG A 2 -7.53 -16.11 26.36
N LEU A 3 -7.78 -15.17 25.44
CA LEU A 3 -8.47 -13.91 25.70
C LEU A 3 -9.84 -14.12 26.34
N GLU A 4 -10.69 -14.94 25.77
CA GLU A 4 -12.07 -15.16 26.26
C GLU A 4 -12.13 -15.91 27.60
N ARG A 5 -11.15 -16.78 27.87
CA ARG A 5 -11.12 -17.55 29.13
C ARG A 5 -10.61 -16.76 30.32
N ARG A 6 -9.69 -15.80 30.10
CA ARG A 6 -9.04 -14.99 31.15
C ARG A 6 -8.75 -13.58 30.64
N PRO A 7 -9.79 -12.79 30.28
CA PRO A 7 -9.60 -11.52 29.60
C PRO A 7 -8.73 -10.54 30.38
N VAL A 8 -8.93 -10.39 31.68
CA VAL A 8 -8.14 -9.47 32.52
C VAL A 8 -6.68 -9.90 32.55
N HIS A 9 -6.39 -11.19 32.78
CA HIS A 9 -5.03 -11.68 32.82
C HIS A 9 -4.33 -11.50 31.46
N PHE A 10 -5.01 -11.87 30.38
CA PHE A 10 -4.47 -11.76 29.04
C PHE A 10 -4.19 -10.30 28.65
N LEU A 11 -5.21 -9.44 28.75
CA LEU A 11 -5.10 -8.05 28.31
C LEU A 11 -4.12 -7.22 29.16
N VAL A 12 -4.05 -7.49 30.48
CA VAL A 12 -3.26 -6.66 31.40
C VAL A 12 -1.84 -7.21 31.63
N ARG A 13 -1.63 -8.53 31.49
CA ARG A 13 -0.36 -9.17 31.84
C ARG A 13 0.39 -9.79 30.67
N GLU A 14 -0.32 -10.27 29.63
CA GLU A 14 0.34 -11.02 28.55
C GLU A 14 0.42 -10.21 27.26
N LEU A 15 -0.63 -9.47 26.91
CA LEU A 15 -0.82 -8.88 25.59
C LEU A 15 0.32 -7.94 25.19
N GLU A 16 0.77 -7.07 26.07
CA GLU A 16 1.82 -6.10 25.75
C GLU A 16 3.13 -6.78 25.32
N GLY A 17 3.56 -7.79 26.09
CA GLY A 17 4.77 -8.55 25.74
C GLY A 17 4.63 -9.36 24.44
N LEU A 18 3.43 -9.89 24.16
CA LEU A 18 3.16 -10.59 22.91
C LEU A 18 3.16 -9.64 21.70
N LEU A 19 2.59 -8.45 21.86
CA LEU A 19 2.63 -7.40 20.82
C LEU A 19 4.06 -6.89 20.60
N ASP A 20 4.86 -6.74 21.65
CA ASP A 20 6.27 -6.36 21.52
C ASP A 20 7.05 -7.38 20.70
N GLN A 21 6.90 -8.68 20.99
CA GLN A 21 7.54 -9.76 20.20
C GLN A 21 7.08 -9.72 18.72
N ALA A 22 5.80 -9.54 18.49
CA ALA A 22 5.26 -9.44 17.13
C ALA A 22 5.80 -8.21 16.38
N ARG A 23 5.91 -7.08 17.08
CA ARG A 23 6.44 -5.82 16.57
C ARG A 23 7.94 -5.92 16.25
N GLU A 24 8.72 -6.55 17.12
CA GLU A 24 10.16 -6.80 16.91
C GLU A 24 10.41 -7.66 15.68
N GLY A 25 9.66 -8.76 15.52
CA GLY A 25 9.77 -9.62 14.34
C GLY A 25 9.40 -8.88 13.04
N LEU A 26 8.35 -8.06 13.08
CA LEU A 26 7.96 -7.26 11.92
C LEU A 26 9.00 -6.16 11.63
N ALA A 27 9.51 -5.47 12.66
CA ALA A 27 10.51 -4.43 12.51
C ALA A 27 11.80 -4.99 11.89
N GLN A 28 12.26 -6.15 12.33
CA GLN A 28 13.39 -6.84 11.74
C GLN A 28 13.16 -7.14 10.24
N PHE A 29 11.96 -7.59 9.89
CA PHE A 29 11.61 -7.93 8.50
C PHE A 29 11.61 -6.72 7.58
N VAL A 30 11.10 -5.57 8.05
CA VAL A 30 11.04 -4.33 7.25
C VAL A 30 12.26 -3.42 7.42
N GLY A 31 13.29 -3.86 8.15
CA GLY A 31 14.52 -3.08 8.37
C GLY A 31 14.27 -1.79 9.15
N ALA A 32 13.51 -1.86 10.23
CA ALA A 32 13.18 -0.74 11.11
C ALA A 32 13.68 -0.98 12.54
N ASP A 33 13.77 0.12 13.33
CA ASP A 33 13.82 0.00 14.78
C ASP A 33 12.41 -0.33 15.30
N SER A 34 12.30 -1.32 16.18
CA SER A 34 11.02 -1.68 16.76
C SER A 34 10.42 -0.56 17.63
N MET A 35 11.23 0.36 18.12
CA MET A 35 10.76 1.53 18.86
C MET A 35 10.09 2.59 17.98
N ASP A 36 10.33 2.55 16.67
CA ASP A 36 9.76 3.45 15.68
C ASP A 36 8.52 2.87 14.98
N LEU A 37 8.09 1.64 15.35
CA LEU A 37 7.02 0.91 14.68
C LEU A 37 5.88 0.59 15.65
N VAL A 38 4.64 0.76 15.18
CA VAL A 38 3.42 0.36 15.88
C VAL A 38 2.46 -0.37 14.95
N PHE A 39 1.55 -1.15 15.51
CA PHE A 39 0.46 -1.76 14.75
C PHE A 39 -0.70 -0.78 14.56
N VAL A 40 -1.27 -0.84 13.37
CA VAL A 40 -2.53 -0.20 12.98
C VAL A 40 -3.41 -1.24 12.28
N PRO A 41 -4.73 -1.05 12.18
CA PRO A 41 -5.58 -2.01 11.48
C PRO A 41 -5.21 -2.23 10.01
N ASN A 42 -4.81 -1.17 9.32
CA ASN A 42 -4.41 -1.16 7.90
C ASN A 42 -3.71 0.15 7.53
N SER A 43 -3.14 0.22 6.32
CA SER A 43 -2.45 1.42 5.82
C SER A 43 -3.35 2.65 5.76
N THR A 44 -4.61 2.52 5.38
CA THR A 44 -5.54 3.66 5.36
C THR A 44 -5.70 4.28 6.74
N THR A 45 -5.76 3.46 7.80
CA THR A 45 -5.73 3.93 9.19
C THR A 45 -4.40 4.61 9.51
N GLY A 46 -3.28 4.05 9.05
CA GLY A 46 -1.95 4.64 9.22
C GLY A 46 -1.84 6.02 8.58
N VAL A 47 -2.26 6.17 7.31
CA VAL A 47 -2.32 7.46 6.61
C VAL A 47 -3.20 8.46 7.35
N ASN A 48 -4.43 8.08 7.73
CA ASN A 48 -5.31 8.94 8.52
C ASN A 48 -4.68 9.34 9.86
N THR A 49 -3.98 8.43 10.53
CA THR A 49 -3.30 8.69 11.81
C THR A 49 -2.28 9.80 11.66
N VAL A 50 -1.43 9.74 10.65
CA VAL A 50 -0.41 10.77 10.39
C VAL A 50 -1.07 12.08 9.99
N LEU A 51 -1.91 12.09 8.98
CA LEU A 51 -2.54 13.29 8.45
C LEU A 51 -3.34 14.05 9.50
N ARG A 52 -4.06 13.35 10.38
CA ARG A 52 -4.89 13.97 11.42
C ARG A 52 -4.13 14.31 12.69
N SER A 53 -2.90 13.86 12.86
CA SER A 53 -2.00 14.26 13.94
C SER A 53 -1.23 15.54 13.60
N LEU A 54 -0.94 15.76 12.33
CA LEU A 54 -0.20 16.93 11.88
C LEU A 54 -1.11 18.17 11.83
N THR A 55 -0.49 19.33 12.07
CA THR A 55 -1.17 20.62 11.98
C THR A 55 -0.70 21.35 10.72
N PHE A 56 -1.66 21.75 9.90
CA PHE A 56 -1.42 22.55 8.70
C PHE A 56 -2.12 23.91 8.84
N SER A 57 -1.64 24.89 8.11
CA SER A 57 -2.14 26.28 8.09
C SER A 57 -2.68 26.66 6.71
N PRO A 58 -3.55 27.66 6.61
CA PRO A 58 -3.96 28.21 5.32
C PRO A 58 -2.76 28.59 4.47
N GLY A 59 -2.77 28.08 3.21
CA GLY A 59 -1.68 28.29 2.26
C GLY A 59 -0.57 27.25 2.27
N ASP A 60 -0.51 26.34 3.25
CA ASP A 60 0.36 25.17 3.19
C ASP A 60 -0.06 24.26 2.04
N GLU A 61 0.89 23.56 1.44
CA GLU A 61 0.66 22.65 0.34
C GLU A 61 0.98 21.21 0.73
N LEU A 62 0.06 20.31 0.36
CA LEU A 62 0.16 18.88 0.57
C LEU A 62 0.31 18.23 -0.81
N LEU A 63 1.50 17.71 -1.09
CA LEU A 63 1.81 17.08 -2.38
C LEU A 63 1.32 15.64 -2.41
N VAL A 64 0.72 15.23 -3.52
CA VAL A 64 0.25 13.86 -3.76
C VAL A 64 0.39 13.52 -5.24
N THR A 65 0.49 12.24 -5.59
CA THR A 65 0.49 11.84 -6.99
C THR A 65 -0.94 11.62 -7.53
N ASN A 66 -1.11 11.72 -8.86
CA ASN A 66 -2.35 11.35 -9.54
C ASN A 66 -2.64 9.83 -9.47
N GLN A 67 -1.71 9.04 -8.95
CA GLN A 67 -1.82 7.59 -8.79
C GLN A 67 -2.13 7.16 -7.36
N GLU A 68 -2.34 8.11 -6.44
CA GLU A 68 -2.62 7.85 -5.04
C GLU A 68 -3.89 7.03 -4.83
N TYR A 69 -3.85 6.13 -3.86
CA TYR A 69 -5.01 5.34 -3.48
C TYR A 69 -6.18 6.24 -3.03
N ASN A 70 -7.36 6.04 -3.61
CA ASN A 70 -8.51 6.94 -3.44
C ASN A 70 -8.89 7.22 -1.97
N ALA A 71 -8.81 6.21 -1.08
CA ALA A 71 -9.14 6.41 0.32
C ALA A 71 -8.11 7.31 1.04
N CYS A 72 -6.82 7.20 0.68
CA CYS A 72 -5.76 8.04 1.22
C CYS A 72 -5.84 9.47 0.64
N ARG A 73 -6.18 9.58 -0.65
CA ARG A 73 -6.48 10.88 -1.27
C ARG A 73 -7.65 11.59 -0.58
N ASN A 74 -8.74 10.89 -0.30
CA ASN A 74 -9.88 11.46 0.42
C ASN A 74 -9.51 11.90 1.85
N ALA A 75 -8.62 11.16 2.53
CA ALA A 75 -8.13 11.57 3.85
C ALA A 75 -7.27 12.85 3.77
N LEU A 76 -6.46 13.00 2.71
CA LEU A 76 -5.67 14.18 2.46
C LEU A 76 -6.56 15.40 2.16
N ASP A 77 -7.54 15.24 1.27
CA ASP A 77 -8.51 16.28 0.92
C ASP A 77 -9.31 16.75 2.14
N PHE A 78 -9.76 15.82 3.00
CA PHE A 78 -10.44 16.13 4.26
C PHE A 78 -9.60 16.99 5.21
N VAL A 79 -8.31 16.68 5.34
CA VAL A 79 -7.42 17.45 6.23
C VAL A 79 -7.12 18.82 5.61
N ALA A 80 -6.89 18.89 4.30
CA ALA A 80 -6.67 20.14 3.58
C ALA A 80 -7.86 21.09 3.72
N GLU A 81 -9.09 20.59 3.51
CA GLU A 81 -10.33 21.38 3.65
C GLU A 81 -10.45 21.98 5.06
N ARG A 82 -10.17 21.18 6.11
CA ARG A 82 -10.28 21.64 7.50
C ARG A 82 -9.24 22.66 7.92
N SER A 83 -8.04 22.57 7.35
CA SER A 83 -6.90 23.46 7.72
C SER A 83 -6.76 24.68 6.81
N GLY A 84 -7.47 24.72 5.68
CA GLY A 84 -7.24 25.72 4.64
C GLY A 84 -5.97 25.50 3.84
N ALA A 85 -5.33 24.33 3.98
CA ALA A 85 -4.21 23.90 3.14
C ALA A 85 -4.70 23.53 1.73
N ARG A 86 -3.78 23.44 0.79
CA ARG A 86 -4.08 23.10 -0.61
C ARG A 86 -3.42 21.75 -0.98
N VAL A 87 -4.17 20.88 -1.62
CA VAL A 87 -3.61 19.68 -2.23
C VAL A 87 -3.04 20.01 -3.60
N VAL A 88 -1.77 19.67 -3.81
CA VAL A 88 -1.05 19.78 -5.09
C VAL A 88 -0.86 18.39 -5.66
N MET A 89 -1.37 18.16 -6.87
CA MET A 89 -1.29 16.87 -7.53
C MET A 89 -0.14 16.84 -8.55
N ALA A 90 0.84 15.98 -8.32
CA ALA A 90 1.90 15.66 -9.28
C ALA A 90 1.38 14.64 -10.30
N ASN A 91 1.55 14.93 -11.57
CA ASN A 91 1.08 14.07 -12.66
C ASN A 91 2.18 13.09 -13.09
N VAL A 92 2.31 11.96 -12.38
CA VAL A 92 3.19 10.87 -12.78
C VAL A 92 2.60 10.20 -14.02
N PRO A 93 3.37 10.11 -15.12
CA PRO A 93 2.86 9.54 -16.36
C PRO A 93 2.60 8.02 -16.25
N PHE A 94 1.72 7.52 -17.11
CA PHE A 94 1.53 6.11 -17.37
C PHE A 94 1.03 5.97 -18.82
N PRO A 95 1.76 5.30 -19.68
CA PRO A 95 3.02 4.56 -19.45
C PRO A 95 4.17 5.42 -18.88
N VAL A 96 5.08 4.76 -18.13
CA VAL A 96 6.30 5.37 -17.58
C VAL A 96 7.53 4.74 -18.22
N HIS A 97 8.58 5.55 -18.48
CA HIS A 97 9.77 5.08 -19.20
C HIS A 97 11.04 5.08 -18.35
N SER A 98 11.09 5.87 -17.27
CA SER A 98 12.26 5.92 -16.38
C SER A 98 11.92 6.44 -14.98
N ALA A 99 12.83 6.16 -14.04
CA ALA A 99 12.75 6.74 -12.70
C ALA A 99 12.93 8.26 -12.71
N ASP A 100 13.72 8.80 -13.65
CA ASP A 100 13.92 10.25 -13.81
C ASP A 100 12.62 10.96 -14.15
N GLU A 101 11.81 10.36 -15.03
CA GLU A 101 10.51 10.90 -15.42
C GLU A 101 9.55 10.97 -14.20
N VAL A 102 9.52 9.92 -13.37
CA VAL A 102 8.71 9.90 -12.16
C VAL A 102 9.17 10.95 -11.15
N VAL A 103 10.47 11.02 -10.89
CA VAL A 103 11.04 11.98 -9.93
C VAL A 103 10.83 13.41 -10.41
N ALA A 104 11.06 13.69 -11.69
CA ALA A 104 10.82 15.01 -12.26
C ALA A 104 9.35 15.45 -12.11
N ALA A 105 8.40 14.55 -12.43
CA ALA A 105 6.98 14.82 -12.30
C ALA A 105 6.56 15.14 -10.84
N VAL A 106 7.12 14.42 -9.87
CA VAL A 106 6.85 14.69 -8.45
C VAL A 106 7.45 16.03 -8.01
N LEU A 107 8.69 16.30 -8.39
CA LEU A 107 9.40 17.51 -7.98
C LEU A 107 8.86 18.78 -8.64
N GLU A 108 8.26 18.69 -9.83
CA GLU A 108 7.57 19.80 -10.49
C GLU A 108 6.42 20.37 -9.62
N GLY A 109 5.77 19.51 -8.83
CA GLY A 109 4.71 19.92 -7.90
C GLY A 109 5.22 20.57 -6.60
N VAL A 110 6.54 20.58 -6.36
CA VAL A 110 7.12 21.10 -5.11
C VAL A 110 7.26 22.62 -5.17
N THR A 111 6.83 23.28 -4.11
CA THR A 111 7.01 24.73 -3.89
C THR A 111 7.54 25.01 -2.47
N PRO A 112 7.94 26.25 -2.15
CA PRO A 112 8.33 26.63 -0.77
C PRO A 112 7.21 26.44 0.28
N ARG A 113 5.96 26.24 -0.16
CA ARG A 113 4.82 25.99 0.72
C ARG A 113 4.53 24.52 0.94
N THR A 114 5.19 23.61 0.22
CA THR A 114 5.01 22.17 0.37
C THR A 114 5.48 21.72 1.76
N LYS A 115 4.58 21.14 2.56
CA LYS A 115 4.84 20.68 3.93
C LYS A 115 4.96 19.16 4.05
N LEU A 116 4.19 18.44 3.25
CA LEU A 116 4.14 16.98 3.29
C LEU A 116 3.95 16.46 1.87
N ALA A 117 4.61 15.36 1.54
CA ALA A 117 4.34 14.57 0.35
C ALA A 117 3.76 13.21 0.75
N LEU A 118 2.58 12.87 0.24
CA LEU A 118 1.97 11.54 0.36
C LEU A 118 2.19 10.79 -0.95
N ILE A 119 2.89 9.66 -0.89
CA ILE A 119 3.29 8.91 -2.09
C ILE A 119 3.16 7.41 -1.84
N ASP A 120 2.49 6.69 -2.75
CA ASP A 120 2.48 5.22 -2.76
C ASP A 120 3.88 4.66 -3.02
N HIS A 121 4.32 3.64 -2.26
CA HIS A 121 5.53 2.89 -2.59
C HIS A 121 5.29 1.94 -3.77
N VAL A 122 4.17 1.26 -3.75
CA VAL A 122 3.68 0.43 -4.86
C VAL A 122 2.24 0.83 -5.14
N VAL A 123 2.03 1.40 -6.29
CA VAL A 123 0.75 1.97 -6.69
C VAL A 123 -0.33 0.89 -6.83
N SER A 124 -1.49 1.14 -6.26
CA SER A 124 -2.58 0.16 -6.27
C SER A 124 -3.14 -0.08 -7.68
N GLN A 125 -3.31 0.95 -8.48
CA GLN A 125 -3.96 0.85 -9.79
C GLN A 125 -3.01 0.31 -10.87
N THR A 126 -1.83 0.90 -10.98
CA THR A 126 -0.86 0.60 -12.05
C THR A 126 0.12 -0.51 -11.68
N GLY A 127 0.25 -0.84 -10.38
CA GLY A 127 1.24 -1.79 -9.87
C GLY A 127 2.68 -1.28 -9.90
N LEU A 128 2.89 0.00 -10.25
CA LEU A 128 4.23 0.59 -10.34
C LEU A 128 4.91 0.65 -8.97
N ILE A 129 6.15 0.18 -8.92
CA ILE A 129 7.06 0.46 -7.80
C ILE A 129 7.64 1.86 -8.02
N MET A 130 7.36 2.78 -7.11
CA MET A 130 7.88 4.14 -7.19
C MET A 130 9.34 4.18 -6.75
N PRO A 131 10.20 5.06 -7.32
CA PRO A 131 11.62 5.19 -6.95
C PRO A 131 11.78 5.89 -5.58
N MET A 132 11.30 5.21 -4.51
CA MET A 132 11.08 5.81 -3.18
C MET A 132 12.35 6.31 -2.52
N GLU A 133 13.47 5.58 -2.62
CA GLU A 133 14.74 6.03 -2.03
C GLU A 133 15.17 7.40 -2.57
N ARG A 134 14.99 7.59 -3.88
CA ARG A 134 15.31 8.85 -4.53
C ARG A 134 14.31 9.94 -4.17
N LEU A 135 13.01 9.64 -4.21
CA LEU A 135 11.94 10.60 -3.88
C LEU A 135 12.06 11.10 -2.43
N VAL A 136 12.24 10.18 -1.48
CA VAL A 136 12.38 10.55 -0.06
C VAL A 136 13.61 11.42 0.15
N ARG A 137 14.76 11.08 -0.45
CA ARG A 137 15.98 11.88 -0.36
C ARG A 137 15.80 13.27 -0.95
N GLU A 138 15.30 13.37 -2.17
CA GLU A 138 15.11 14.65 -2.88
C GLU A 138 14.12 15.59 -2.16
N LEU A 139 13.07 15.02 -1.56
CA LEU A 139 12.10 15.79 -0.77
C LEU A 139 12.71 16.22 0.58
N ALA A 140 13.45 15.34 1.26
CA ALA A 140 14.12 15.65 2.51
C ALA A 140 15.18 16.76 2.37
N GLU A 141 15.95 16.78 1.27
CA GLU A 141 16.90 17.86 0.93
C GLU A 141 16.20 19.22 0.77
N ARG A 142 14.91 19.23 0.48
CA ARG A 142 14.05 20.43 0.39
C ARG A 142 13.29 20.72 1.68
N GLY A 143 13.56 19.96 2.77
CA GLY A 143 12.88 20.10 4.05
C GLY A 143 11.44 19.59 4.08
N ILE A 144 11.06 18.73 3.15
CA ILE A 144 9.70 18.18 3.02
C ILE A 144 9.67 16.79 3.62
N ASP A 145 8.80 16.57 4.61
CA ASP A 145 8.54 15.24 5.16
C ASP A 145 7.73 14.38 4.17
N THR A 146 8.05 13.09 4.12
CA THR A 146 7.34 12.14 3.27
C THR A 146 6.53 11.17 4.13
N LEU A 147 5.23 11.05 3.83
CA LEU A 147 4.37 9.96 4.26
C LEU A 147 4.26 8.95 3.12
N VAL A 148 4.85 7.79 3.31
CA VAL A 148 4.83 6.72 2.31
C VAL A 148 3.68 5.76 2.56
N ASP A 149 2.76 5.64 1.60
CA ASP A 149 1.79 4.54 1.59
C ASP A 149 2.43 3.29 0.99
N GLY A 150 2.95 2.45 1.85
CA GLY A 150 3.54 1.15 1.52
C GLY A 150 2.54 0.01 1.59
N ALA A 151 1.23 0.25 1.37
CA ALA A 151 0.19 -0.76 1.53
C ALA A 151 0.49 -2.10 0.83
N HIS A 152 1.17 -2.07 -0.30
CA HIS A 152 1.54 -3.26 -1.08
C HIS A 152 2.99 -3.71 -0.90
N ALA A 153 3.84 -2.92 -0.26
CA ALA A 153 5.28 -3.16 -0.26
C ALA A 153 5.77 -4.31 0.66
N PRO A 154 5.29 -4.46 1.94
CA PRO A 154 5.76 -5.52 2.81
C PRO A 154 5.46 -6.91 2.23
N GLY A 155 6.51 -7.69 1.95
CA GLY A 155 6.43 -9.02 1.34
C GLY A 155 6.39 -9.04 -0.19
N MET A 156 6.29 -7.87 -0.84
CA MET A 156 6.39 -7.75 -2.30
C MET A 156 7.79 -7.29 -2.73
N VAL A 157 8.35 -6.31 -2.03
CA VAL A 157 9.67 -5.75 -2.31
C VAL A 157 10.54 -5.79 -1.06
N PRO A 158 11.87 -5.87 -1.20
CA PRO A 158 12.78 -5.71 -0.07
C PRO A 158 12.58 -4.34 0.58
N LEU A 159 12.54 -4.31 1.90
CA LEU A 159 12.37 -3.07 2.65
C LEU A 159 13.53 -2.87 3.63
N ASN A 160 13.97 -1.62 3.75
CA ASN A 160 14.80 -1.13 4.83
C ASN A 160 14.32 0.29 5.20
N LEU A 161 13.34 0.35 6.11
CA LEU A 161 12.69 1.62 6.46
C LEU A 161 13.65 2.60 7.14
N LYS A 162 14.63 2.09 7.88
CA LYS A 162 15.68 2.91 8.47
C LYS A 162 16.54 3.60 7.41
N GLN A 163 16.95 2.85 6.38
CA GLN A 163 17.75 3.39 5.27
C GLN A 163 16.91 4.32 4.38
N LEU A 164 15.65 3.98 4.12
CA LEU A 164 14.72 4.82 3.35
C LEU A 164 14.58 6.22 3.96
N GLY A 165 14.55 6.34 5.28
CA GLY A 165 14.57 7.61 5.99
C GLY A 165 13.29 8.44 5.88
N ALA A 166 12.21 7.91 5.37
CA ALA A 166 10.91 8.59 5.33
C ALA A 166 10.46 9.00 6.74
N ALA A 167 9.83 10.15 6.87
CA ALA A 167 9.31 10.63 8.16
C ALA A 167 8.22 9.68 8.70
N TYR A 168 7.37 9.19 7.78
CA TYR A 168 6.27 8.28 8.08
C TYR A 168 6.15 7.21 6.99
N TYR A 169 5.89 5.98 7.41
CA TYR A 169 5.67 4.87 6.49
C TYR A 169 4.56 3.97 7.03
N THR A 170 3.58 3.63 6.21
CA THR A 170 2.55 2.66 6.59
C THR A 170 2.52 1.49 5.63
N GLY A 171 2.05 0.31 6.07
CA GLY A 171 2.01 -0.89 5.24
C GLY A 171 0.99 -1.90 5.75
N ASN A 172 0.58 -2.83 4.87
CA ASN A 172 -0.35 -3.89 5.23
C ASN A 172 0.37 -5.24 5.40
N CYS A 173 0.17 -5.89 6.54
CA CYS A 173 0.64 -7.26 6.76
C CYS A 173 -0.31 -8.29 6.12
N HIS A 174 -1.58 -7.92 5.89
CA HIS A 174 -2.61 -8.80 5.34
C HIS A 174 -2.67 -8.85 3.80
N LYS A 175 -1.70 -8.27 3.10
CA LYS A 175 -1.55 -8.40 1.64
C LYS A 175 -0.47 -9.44 1.33
N TRP A 176 0.74 -9.02 1.01
CA TRP A 176 1.81 -9.91 0.56
C TRP A 176 2.51 -10.70 1.67
N LEU A 177 2.43 -10.25 2.93
CA LEU A 177 2.85 -11.05 4.08
C LEU A 177 1.84 -12.15 4.45
N CYS A 178 0.64 -12.14 3.87
CA CYS A 178 -0.43 -13.12 4.10
C CYS A 178 -0.89 -13.24 5.57
N ALA A 179 -0.71 -12.22 6.40
CA ALA A 179 -1.29 -12.18 7.74
C ALA A 179 -2.81 -12.00 7.67
N PRO A 180 -3.58 -12.30 8.73
CA PRO A 180 -5.00 -12.01 8.79
C PRO A 180 -5.30 -10.52 8.62
N LYS A 181 -6.49 -10.18 8.09
CA LYS A 181 -6.98 -8.79 8.01
C LYS A 181 -7.05 -8.18 9.40
N GLY A 182 -6.72 -6.89 9.52
CA GLY A 182 -6.63 -6.19 10.79
C GLY A 182 -5.20 -5.97 11.30
N ALA A 183 -4.19 -6.42 10.53
CA ALA A 183 -2.79 -6.15 10.81
C ALA A 183 -2.15 -5.27 9.73
N GLY A 184 -1.75 -4.08 10.11
CA GLY A 184 -0.93 -3.14 9.37
C GLY A 184 0.14 -2.56 10.27
N LEU A 185 1.12 -1.91 9.69
CA LEU A 185 2.18 -1.21 10.40
C LEU A 185 2.11 0.30 10.16
N LEU A 186 2.54 1.06 11.15
CA LEU A 186 2.90 2.46 11.04
C LEU A 186 4.29 2.64 11.63
N HIS A 187 5.25 3.03 10.80
CA HIS A 187 6.58 3.46 11.19
C HIS A 187 6.61 4.98 11.25
N VAL A 188 7.13 5.51 12.34
CA VAL A 188 7.30 6.94 12.55
C VAL A 188 8.72 7.20 13.00
N ARG A 189 9.49 7.93 12.20
CA ARG A 189 10.87 8.28 12.55
C ARG A 189 10.95 8.94 13.92
N GLY A 190 11.93 8.59 14.74
CA GLY A 190 12.01 8.95 16.15
C GLY A 190 11.83 10.44 16.45
N ASP A 191 12.39 11.34 15.59
CA ASP A 191 12.24 12.78 15.71
C ASP A 191 10.81 13.31 15.47
N LYS A 192 9.94 12.49 14.86
CA LYS A 192 8.56 12.85 14.50
C LYS A 192 7.50 12.24 15.43
N GLN A 193 7.86 11.30 16.30
CA GLN A 193 6.91 10.57 17.16
C GLN A 193 6.10 11.47 18.10
N ASN A 194 6.71 12.58 18.56
CA ASN A 194 6.02 13.53 19.43
C ASN A 194 4.83 14.24 18.76
N LEU A 195 4.76 14.24 17.44
CA LEU A 195 3.68 14.83 16.67
C LEU A 195 2.52 13.85 16.47
N ILE A 196 2.76 12.55 16.60
CA ILE A 196 1.82 11.52 16.17
C ILE A 196 1.05 10.94 17.37
N ARG A 197 -0.27 10.88 17.23
CA ARG A 197 -1.21 10.30 18.19
C ARG A 197 -2.10 9.26 17.49
N PRO A 198 -2.54 8.19 18.16
CA PRO A 198 -3.51 7.27 17.58
C PRO A 198 -4.84 8.00 17.30
N LEU A 199 -5.58 7.56 16.29
CA LEU A 199 -6.91 8.13 15.97
C LEU A 199 -7.90 8.00 17.12
N VAL A 200 -7.74 6.94 17.92
CA VAL A 200 -8.55 6.70 19.11
C VAL A 200 -7.70 7.00 20.35
N ILE A 201 -7.94 8.13 20.98
CA ILE A 201 -7.29 8.50 22.24
C ILE A 201 -7.85 7.64 23.36
N SER A 202 -6.99 6.98 24.13
CA SER A 202 -7.37 6.05 25.17
C SER A 202 -6.49 6.22 26.43
N HIS A 203 -6.40 5.19 27.27
CA HIS A 203 -5.73 5.21 28.58
C HIS A 203 -4.24 5.61 28.51
N GLY A 204 -3.57 5.44 27.37
CA GLY A 204 -2.19 5.86 27.19
C GLY A 204 -1.97 7.38 27.27
N ALA A 205 -2.98 8.18 26.97
CA ALA A 205 -2.87 9.63 26.86
C ALA A 205 -2.48 10.35 28.17
N ASN A 206 -2.88 9.82 29.30
CA ASN A 206 -2.56 10.34 30.65
C ASN A 206 -1.79 9.33 31.50
N SER A 207 -1.13 8.35 30.86
CA SER A 207 -0.35 7.35 31.57
C SER A 207 0.89 7.99 32.23
N ALA A 208 1.12 7.63 33.48
CA ALA A 208 2.32 8.05 34.23
C ALA A 208 3.55 7.16 33.96
N ARG A 209 3.41 6.16 33.09
CA ARG A 209 4.51 5.23 32.71
C ARG A 209 5.66 5.97 32.05
N LYS A 210 6.90 5.56 32.40
CA LYS A 210 8.14 6.10 31.86
C LYS A 210 9.09 5.02 31.33
N ASP A 211 8.65 3.78 31.36
CA ASP A 211 9.40 2.60 30.93
C ASP A 211 9.46 2.45 29.39
N ARG A 212 8.62 3.18 28.67
CA ARG A 212 8.60 3.25 27.21
C ARG A 212 8.15 4.61 26.70
N SER A 213 8.32 4.87 25.40
CA SER A 213 7.90 6.14 24.80
C SER A 213 6.37 6.32 24.85
N ARG A 214 5.93 7.59 24.91
CA ARG A 214 4.52 7.95 24.78
C ARG A 214 3.89 7.31 23.51
N PHE A 215 4.61 7.32 22.41
CA PHE A 215 4.19 6.72 21.14
C PHE A 215 3.79 5.25 21.32
N LEU A 216 4.67 4.44 21.92
CA LEU A 216 4.35 3.01 22.17
C LEU A 216 3.24 2.83 23.20
N ILE A 217 3.15 3.68 24.24
CA ILE A 217 2.10 3.57 25.26
C ILE A 217 0.73 3.87 24.67
N GLU A 218 0.59 4.92 23.86
CA GLU A 218 -0.69 5.34 23.32
C GLU A 218 -1.17 4.39 22.22
N PHE A 219 -0.30 3.90 21.35
CA PHE A 219 -0.65 2.94 20.31
C PHE A 219 -0.82 1.52 20.86
N GLY A 220 -0.22 1.20 22.00
CA GLY A 220 -0.35 -0.10 22.65
C GLY A 220 -1.77 -0.41 23.16
N TRP A 221 -2.62 0.63 23.36
CA TRP A 221 -3.99 0.44 23.80
C TRP A 221 -4.91 1.56 23.30
N THR A 222 -5.65 1.27 22.25
CA THR A 222 -6.63 2.18 21.63
C THR A 222 -8.09 1.81 21.93
N GLY A 223 -8.33 1.01 22.94
CA GLY A 223 -9.61 0.41 23.32
C GLY A 223 -9.51 -1.11 23.30
N THR A 224 -10.53 -1.81 23.76
CA THR A 224 -10.59 -3.29 23.71
C THR A 224 -10.82 -3.74 22.25
N TRP A 225 -9.93 -4.60 21.75
CA TRP A 225 -10.02 -5.14 20.38
C TRP A 225 -9.56 -6.61 20.35
N ASP A 226 -9.73 -7.26 19.22
CA ASP A 226 -9.13 -8.58 18.95
C ASP A 226 -7.69 -8.42 18.41
N PRO A 227 -6.65 -8.79 19.16
CA PRO A 227 -5.25 -8.67 18.74
C PRO A 227 -4.79 -9.84 17.85
N SER A 228 -5.66 -10.79 17.50
CA SER A 228 -5.28 -12.04 16.80
C SER A 228 -4.53 -11.78 15.50
N ALA A 229 -4.94 -10.76 14.73
CA ALA A 229 -4.30 -10.43 13.48
C ALA A 229 -2.85 -9.97 13.67
N GLN A 230 -2.60 -9.06 14.62
CA GLN A 230 -1.25 -8.56 14.93
C GLN A 230 -0.35 -9.68 15.50
N LEU A 231 -0.88 -10.48 16.41
CA LEU A 231 -0.17 -11.60 17.03
C LEU A 231 0.14 -12.74 16.05
N SER A 232 -0.56 -12.81 14.92
CA SER A 232 -0.30 -13.79 13.86
C SER A 232 0.81 -13.37 12.88
N VAL A 233 1.27 -12.11 12.92
CA VAL A 233 2.29 -11.60 11.98
C VAL A 233 3.60 -12.40 12.04
N PRO A 234 4.18 -12.71 13.22
CA PRO A 234 5.41 -13.52 13.28
C PRO A 234 5.25 -14.90 12.64
N GLU A 235 4.12 -15.55 12.86
CA GLU A 235 3.85 -16.86 12.25
C GLU A 235 3.68 -16.75 10.74
N SER A 236 3.03 -15.69 10.25
CA SER A 236 2.93 -15.41 8.82
C SER A 236 4.32 -15.23 8.18
N LEU A 237 5.18 -14.43 8.80
CA LEU A 237 6.56 -14.23 8.34
C LEU A 237 7.35 -15.56 8.30
N ARG A 238 7.24 -16.35 9.35
CA ARG A 238 7.92 -17.64 9.48
C ARG A 238 7.38 -18.65 8.44
N TYR A 239 6.06 -18.85 8.41
CA TYR A 239 5.42 -19.85 7.56
C TYR A 239 5.61 -19.55 6.08
N VAL A 240 5.23 -18.35 5.63
CA VAL A 240 5.38 -17.98 4.22
C VAL A 240 6.85 -18.02 3.81
N GLY A 241 7.77 -17.49 4.63
CA GLY A 241 9.20 -17.56 4.36
C GLY A 241 9.74 -18.99 4.24
N SER A 242 9.09 -19.97 4.89
CA SER A 242 9.49 -21.39 4.79
C SER A 242 9.05 -22.11 3.52
N LEU A 243 8.18 -21.49 2.71
CA LEU A 243 7.64 -22.09 1.47
C LEU A 243 8.67 -22.13 0.31
N ALA A 244 9.76 -21.39 0.44
CA ALA A 244 10.88 -21.44 -0.49
C ALA A 244 12.20 -21.66 0.26
N LYS A 245 13.17 -22.38 -0.34
CA LYS A 245 14.47 -22.68 0.30
C LYS A 245 15.28 -21.42 0.61
N GLY A 246 15.24 -20.42 -0.29
CA GLY A 246 15.87 -19.12 -0.13
C GLY A 246 15.04 -18.09 0.66
N GLY A 247 13.93 -18.52 1.27
CA GLY A 247 13.07 -17.67 2.08
C GLY A 247 12.39 -16.55 1.30
N TRP A 248 12.12 -15.44 1.98
CA TRP A 248 11.44 -14.28 1.40
C TRP A 248 12.09 -13.70 0.14
N PRO A 249 13.42 -13.58 0.04
CA PRO A 249 14.04 -13.10 -1.19
C PRO A 249 13.70 -13.96 -2.41
N GLU A 250 13.69 -15.28 -2.27
CA GLU A 250 13.31 -16.19 -3.36
C GLU A 250 11.83 -16.07 -3.70
N ILE A 251 10.96 -15.90 -2.70
CA ILE A 251 9.51 -15.72 -2.90
C ILE A 251 9.24 -14.43 -3.70
N MET A 252 9.85 -13.33 -3.29
CA MET A 252 9.72 -12.05 -3.99
C MET A 252 10.21 -12.16 -5.43
N ALA A 253 11.35 -12.80 -5.67
CA ALA A 253 11.92 -13.00 -7.00
C ALA A 253 10.99 -13.85 -7.89
N ARG A 254 10.51 -14.99 -7.39
CA ARG A 254 9.57 -15.86 -8.13
C ARG A 254 8.26 -15.14 -8.49
N ASN A 255 7.70 -14.39 -7.55
CA ASN A 255 6.49 -13.62 -7.79
C ASN A 255 6.72 -12.52 -8.85
N HIS A 256 7.86 -11.84 -8.77
CA HIS A 256 8.27 -10.84 -9.76
C HIS A 256 8.43 -11.46 -11.16
N GLU A 257 9.20 -12.54 -11.30
CA GLU A 257 9.38 -13.25 -12.57
C GLU A 257 8.05 -13.71 -13.17
N LEU A 258 7.15 -14.24 -12.34
CA LEU A 258 5.82 -14.65 -12.79
C LEU A 258 4.96 -13.46 -13.22
N ALA A 259 5.03 -12.32 -12.52
CA ALA A 259 4.32 -11.09 -12.90
C ALA A 259 4.82 -10.54 -14.24
N LEU A 260 6.14 -10.56 -14.48
CA LEU A 260 6.73 -10.15 -15.77
C LEU A 260 6.30 -11.06 -16.92
N ALA A 261 6.37 -12.39 -16.72
CA ALA A 261 5.93 -13.36 -17.71
C ALA A 261 4.45 -13.22 -18.05
N ALA A 262 3.61 -13.08 -17.03
CA ALA A 262 2.17 -12.88 -17.17
C ALA A 262 1.82 -11.57 -17.89
N ARG A 263 2.51 -10.46 -17.54
CA ARG A 263 2.38 -9.17 -18.25
C ARG A 263 2.71 -9.32 -19.73
N LYS A 264 3.80 -10.01 -20.06
CA LYS A 264 4.22 -10.25 -21.43
C LYS A 264 3.16 -11.03 -22.23
N VAL A 265 2.58 -12.08 -21.64
CA VAL A 265 1.50 -12.87 -22.25
C VAL A 265 0.27 -11.99 -22.53
N LEU A 266 -0.16 -11.19 -21.57
CA LEU A 266 -1.32 -10.31 -21.73
C LEU A 266 -1.07 -9.20 -22.76
N CYS A 267 0.08 -8.55 -22.73
CA CYS A 267 0.43 -7.52 -23.72
C CYS A 267 0.45 -8.09 -25.14
N ALA A 268 1.03 -9.27 -25.34
CA ALA A 268 1.06 -9.94 -26.64
C ALA A 268 -0.34 -10.30 -27.14
N ALA A 269 -1.19 -10.85 -26.28
CA ALA A 269 -2.57 -11.25 -26.65
C ALA A 269 -3.46 -10.04 -26.98
N LEU A 270 -3.24 -8.91 -26.34
CA LEU A 270 -4.01 -7.68 -26.54
C LEU A 270 -3.40 -6.76 -27.62
N GLY A 271 -2.19 -7.06 -28.12
CA GLY A 271 -1.50 -6.23 -29.10
C GLY A 271 -1.08 -4.85 -28.54
N VAL A 272 -0.76 -4.76 -27.25
CA VAL A 272 -0.36 -3.51 -26.59
C VAL A 272 1.10 -3.57 -26.13
N SER A 273 1.75 -2.41 -26.04
CA SER A 273 3.09 -2.31 -25.48
C SER A 273 3.09 -2.48 -23.95
N GLN A 274 4.24 -2.87 -23.39
CA GLN A 274 4.42 -2.90 -21.94
C GLN A 274 4.41 -1.45 -21.39
N PRO A 275 3.66 -1.17 -20.30
CA PRO A 275 3.46 0.19 -19.83
C PRO A 275 4.61 0.75 -18.99
N CYS A 276 5.60 -0.06 -18.63
CA CYS A 276 6.77 0.37 -17.87
C CYS A 276 7.95 -0.63 -18.02
N PRO A 277 9.20 -0.21 -17.77
CA PRO A 277 10.35 -1.09 -17.58
C PRO A 277 10.12 -2.14 -16.48
N GLU A 278 10.93 -3.21 -16.50
CA GLU A 278 10.78 -4.34 -15.56
C GLU A 278 11.06 -3.93 -14.12
N GLU A 279 11.94 -2.97 -13.89
CA GLU A 279 12.27 -2.43 -12.56
C GLU A 279 11.10 -1.80 -11.81
N PHE A 280 10.04 -1.39 -12.52
CA PHE A 280 8.82 -0.83 -11.92
C PHE A 280 7.79 -1.91 -11.57
N VAL A 281 8.07 -3.17 -11.81
CA VAL A 281 7.16 -4.29 -11.53
C VAL A 281 7.59 -5.01 -10.26
N GLY A 282 6.64 -5.26 -9.36
CA GLY A 282 6.82 -6.15 -8.22
C GLY A 282 6.14 -7.50 -8.49
N SER A 283 5.24 -7.87 -7.60
CA SER A 283 4.36 -9.04 -7.79
C SER A 283 3.03 -8.66 -8.45
N MET A 284 2.86 -7.40 -8.87
CA MET A 284 1.70 -6.89 -9.60
C MET A 284 2.14 -6.26 -10.91
N ALA A 285 1.30 -6.38 -11.93
CA ALA A 285 1.46 -5.65 -13.18
C ALA A 285 0.09 -5.23 -13.72
N ALA A 286 0.01 -4.02 -14.29
CA ALA A 286 -1.17 -3.56 -14.99
C ALA A 286 -0.93 -3.56 -16.51
N VAL A 287 -2.00 -3.80 -17.26
CA VAL A 287 -2.02 -3.74 -18.72
C VAL A 287 -3.22 -2.90 -19.14
N THR A 288 -3.01 -1.99 -20.10
CA THR A 288 -4.09 -1.16 -20.64
C THR A 288 -5.01 -2.01 -21.50
N LEU A 289 -6.32 -1.88 -21.27
CA LEU A 289 -7.36 -2.45 -22.11
C LEU A 289 -7.91 -1.40 -23.08
N PRO A 290 -8.60 -1.81 -24.16
CA PRO A 290 -9.38 -0.89 -24.98
C PRO A 290 -10.34 -0.05 -24.14
N GLU A 291 -10.60 1.19 -24.54
CA GLU A 291 -11.59 2.05 -23.86
C GLU A 291 -12.95 1.35 -23.78
N ALA A 292 -13.64 1.58 -22.67
CA ALA A 292 -14.99 1.04 -22.49
C ALA A 292 -15.99 1.77 -23.38
N SER A 293 -16.90 1.01 -24.00
CA SER A 293 -18.08 1.59 -24.66
C SER A 293 -18.95 2.34 -23.64
N PRO A 294 -19.75 3.34 -24.03
CA PRO A 294 -20.54 4.15 -23.07
C PRO A 294 -21.41 3.32 -22.12
N GLY A 295 -21.97 2.20 -22.57
CA GLY A 295 -22.77 1.28 -21.75
C GLY A 295 -21.97 0.40 -20.78
N GLU A 296 -20.65 0.33 -20.96
CA GLU A 296 -19.74 -0.49 -20.16
C GLU A 296 -19.01 0.31 -19.04
N VAL A 297 -19.23 1.63 -18.99
CA VAL A 297 -18.61 2.49 -17.98
C VAL A 297 -19.36 2.37 -16.66
N PRO A 298 -18.72 1.99 -15.54
CA PRO A 298 -19.39 1.88 -14.25
C PRO A 298 -20.06 3.19 -13.80
N ALA A 299 -21.25 3.09 -13.23
CA ALA A 299 -22.01 4.25 -12.77
C ALA A 299 -21.37 4.98 -11.56
N ALA A 300 -20.61 4.25 -10.74
CA ALA A 300 -19.94 4.77 -9.54
C ALA A 300 -18.54 4.18 -9.35
N PRO A 301 -17.65 4.84 -8.56
CA PRO A 301 -16.21 4.51 -8.47
C PRO A 301 -15.88 3.10 -7.97
N PHE A 302 -16.78 2.45 -7.24
CA PHE A 302 -16.57 1.11 -6.68
C PHE A 302 -17.27 0.01 -7.47
N PHE A 303 -17.93 0.35 -8.58
CA PHE A 303 -18.58 -0.67 -9.41
C PHE A 303 -17.60 -1.22 -10.43
N GLU A 304 -17.65 -2.51 -10.54
CA GLU A 304 -16.85 -3.30 -11.46
C GLU A 304 -17.31 -3.07 -12.90
N PHE A 305 -16.37 -3.03 -13.82
CA PHE A 305 -16.73 -3.04 -15.23
C PHE A 305 -17.48 -4.33 -15.57
N PRO A 306 -18.52 -4.28 -16.45
CA PRO A 306 -19.21 -5.49 -16.91
C PRO A 306 -18.28 -6.57 -17.45
N LEU A 307 -17.15 -6.19 -18.06
CA LEU A 307 -16.09 -7.11 -18.47
C LEU A 307 -15.56 -7.96 -17.31
N GLN A 308 -15.39 -7.37 -16.11
CA GLN A 308 -14.95 -8.11 -14.92
C GLN A 308 -15.96 -9.16 -14.48
N ASP A 309 -17.26 -8.83 -14.52
CA ASP A 309 -18.33 -9.79 -14.26
C ASP A 309 -18.39 -10.91 -15.30
N ARG A 310 -18.21 -10.59 -16.59
CA ARG A 310 -18.15 -11.60 -17.64
C ARG A 310 -16.98 -12.58 -17.45
N LEU A 311 -15.79 -12.07 -17.08
CA LEU A 311 -14.65 -12.94 -16.76
C LEU A 311 -14.95 -13.87 -15.58
N ARG A 312 -15.59 -13.35 -14.53
CA ARG A 312 -15.95 -14.13 -13.36
C ARG A 312 -17.03 -15.19 -13.69
N ILE A 313 -18.08 -14.82 -14.38
CA ILE A 313 -19.24 -15.69 -14.64
C ILE A 313 -18.91 -16.73 -15.72
N ASN A 314 -18.33 -16.31 -16.84
CA ASN A 314 -18.14 -17.17 -18.01
C ASN A 314 -16.86 -18.01 -17.93
N HIS A 315 -15.83 -17.51 -17.25
CA HIS A 315 -14.49 -18.10 -17.22
C HIS A 315 -14.01 -18.47 -15.81
N GLN A 316 -14.77 -18.11 -14.75
CA GLN A 316 -14.40 -18.32 -13.35
C GLN A 316 -13.07 -17.64 -12.98
N ILE A 317 -12.80 -16.48 -13.58
CA ILE A 317 -11.61 -15.68 -13.36
C ILE A 317 -11.98 -14.41 -12.60
N GLU A 318 -11.41 -14.24 -11.40
CA GLU A 318 -11.53 -13.03 -10.60
C GLU A 318 -10.26 -12.18 -10.77
N VAL A 319 -10.39 -11.01 -11.39
CA VAL A 319 -9.30 -10.08 -11.63
C VAL A 319 -9.82 -8.65 -11.64
N PRO A 320 -9.15 -7.69 -10.98
CA PRO A 320 -9.63 -6.31 -10.96
C PRO A 320 -9.40 -5.62 -12.31
N ILE A 321 -10.46 -4.96 -12.79
CA ILE A 321 -10.42 -4.01 -13.91
C ILE A 321 -10.81 -2.65 -13.37
N MET A 322 -9.94 -1.66 -13.52
CA MET A 322 -10.08 -0.36 -12.87
C MET A 322 -10.10 0.78 -13.88
N PRO A 323 -10.93 1.82 -13.66
CA PRO A 323 -10.84 3.07 -14.44
C PRO A 323 -9.59 3.83 -14.03
N TRP A 324 -8.73 4.15 -15.00
CA TRP A 324 -7.57 5.04 -14.78
C TRP A 324 -6.90 5.42 -16.11
N PRO A 325 -6.49 6.68 -16.32
CA PRO A 325 -6.72 7.86 -15.49
C PRO A 325 -8.12 8.46 -15.63
N LYS A 326 -8.89 8.02 -16.62
CA LYS A 326 -10.26 8.48 -16.89
C LYS A 326 -11.25 7.35 -16.64
N ARG A 327 -12.54 7.69 -16.49
CA ARG A 327 -13.60 6.70 -16.27
C ARG A 327 -13.78 5.72 -17.43
N THR A 328 -13.47 6.13 -18.66
CA THR A 328 -13.59 5.30 -19.86
C THR A 328 -12.36 4.42 -20.12
N THR A 329 -11.20 4.80 -19.61
CA THR A 329 -9.97 4.01 -19.75
C THR A 329 -9.92 2.89 -18.73
N ARG A 330 -9.44 1.73 -19.14
CA ARG A 330 -9.44 0.51 -18.32
C ARG A 330 -8.02 -0.03 -18.16
N LEU A 331 -7.65 -0.32 -16.93
CA LEU A 331 -6.48 -1.13 -16.59
C LEU A 331 -6.94 -2.47 -16.04
N ILE A 332 -6.42 -3.56 -16.55
CA ILE A 332 -6.45 -4.85 -15.85
C ILE A 332 -5.19 -4.98 -15.04
N ARG A 333 -5.30 -5.32 -13.76
CA ARG A 333 -4.15 -5.55 -12.88
C ARG A 333 -4.08 -7.02 -12.47
N ILE A 334 -2.99 -7.68 -12.81
CA ILE A 334 -2.69 -9.02 -12.32
C ILE A 334 -1.85 -8.97 -11.04
N SER A 335 -1.97 -10.04 -10.26
CA SER A 335 -1.19 -10.27 -9.04
C SER A 335 -0.61 -11.67 -9.09
N ALA A 336 0.69 -11.82 -8.83
CA ALA A 336 1.40 -13.09 -8.85
C ALA A 336 1.83 -13.48 -7.43
N GLN A 337 1.48 -14.68 -7.03
CA GLN A 337 1.87 -15.27 -5.74
C GLN A 337 2.31 -16.73 -5.96
N LEU A 338 3.00 -17.33 -5.00
CA LEU A 338 3.55 -18.69 -5.08
C LEU A 338 2.55 -19.77 -5.53
N TYR A 339 1.27 -19.56 -5.29
CA TYR A 339 0.20 -20.49 -5.70
C TYR A 339 -0.32 -20.24 -7.13
N ASN A 340 0.17 -19.20 -7.81
CA ASN A 340 -0.17 -18.94 -9.20
C ASN A 340 0.85 -19.58 -10.16
N SER A 341 0.43 -19.77 -11.40
CA SER A 341 1.26 -20.32 -12.47
C SER A 341 0.97 -19.65 -13.82
N LEU A 342 1.92 -19.67 -14.74
CA LEU A 342 1.80 -19.00 -16.02
C LEU A 342 0.57 -19.45 -16.85
N PRO A 343 0.17 -20.75 -16.89
CA PRO A 343 -1.04 -21.19 -17.58
C PRO A 343 -2.33 -20.46 -17.14
N GLN A 344 -2.43 -19.99 -15.89
CA GLN A 344 -3.59 -19.22 -15.44
C GLN A 344 -3.67 -17.85 -16.14
N TYR A 345 -2.54 -17.22 -16.41
CA TYR A 345 -2.49 -15.94 -17.15
C TYR A 345 -2.66 -16.13 -18.66
N GLU A 346 -2.26 -17.27 -19.21
CA GLU A 346 -2.55 -17.64 -20.58
C GLU A 346 -4.07 -17.85 -20.78
N LEU A 347 -4.73 -18.51 -19.81
CA LEU A 347 -6.18 -18.64 -19.77
C LEU A 347 -6.87 -17.28 -19.68
N LEU A 348 -6.39 -16.40 -18.78
CA LEU A 348 -6.90 -15.03 -18.66
C LEU A 348 -6.75 -14.26 -19.98
N ALA A 349 -5.61 -14.36 -20.64
CA ALA A 349 -5.36 -13.69 -21.92
C ALA A 349 -6.36 -14.13 -23.00
N LYS A 350 -6.63 -15.45 -23.11
CA LYS A 350 -7.63 -16.00 -24.01
C LYS A 350 -9.03 -15.48 -23.68
N ALA A 351 -9.44 -15.57 -22.41
CA ALA A 351 -10.74 -15.10 -21.96
C ALA A 351 -10.95 -13.60 -22.24
N LEU A 352 -9.92 -12.77 -22.01
CA LEU A 352 -9.97 -11.34 -22.32
C LEU A 352 -10.20 -11.07 -23.81
N VAL A 353 -9.47 -11.75 -24.69
CA VAL A 353 -9.65 -11.59 -26.14
C VAL A 353 -11.07 -11.96 -26.57
N GLU A 354 -11.61 -13.06 -26.04
CA GLU A 354 -12.98 -13.52 -26.31
C GLU A 354 -14.03 -12.50 -25.85
N GLU A 355 -13.93 -12.03 -24.60
CA GLU A 355 -14.92 -11.11 -24.04
C GLU A 355 -14.85 -9.69 -24.65
N LEU A 356 -13.64 -9.20 -24.98
CA LEU A 356 -13.46 -7.95 -25.69
C LEU A 356 -13.96 -8.02 -27.15
N ALA A 357 -13.90 -9.19 -27.79
CA ALA A 357 -14.48 -9.39 -29.11
C ALA A 357 -16.03 -9.35 -29.04
N ARG A 358 -16.64 -9.97 -28.03
CA ARG A 358 -18.09 -9.92 -27.80
C ARG A 358 -18.57 -8.49 -27.53
N GLU A 359 -17.85 -7.75 -26.68
CA GLU A 359 -18.15 -6.35 -26.37
C GLU A 359 -18.18 -5.44 -27.62
N ARG A 360 -17.31 -5.71 -28.60
CA ARG A 360 -17.27 -4.96 -29.86
C ARG A 360 -18.40 -5.33 -30.83
N SER A 361 -19.02 -6.49 -30.66
CA SER A 361 -20.08 -6.99 -31.53
C SER A 361 -21.49 -6.67 -30.99
N SER A 362 -21.59 -6.17 -29.77
CA SER A 362 -22.81 -5.73 -29.08
C SER A 362 -23.06 -4.26 -29.29
#